data_99a7a5ab931e318b0c16074c78075de3
#
_entry.id   99a7a5ab931e318b0c16074c78075de3
#
_cell.length_a   1.000
_cell.length_b   1.000
_cell.length_c   1.000
_cell.angle_alpha   90.00
_cell.angle_beta   90.00
_cell.angle_gamma   90.00
#
_symmetry.space_group_name_H-M   'P 1'
#
loop_
_entity.id
_entity.type
_entity.pdbx_description
1 polymer ?
#
loop_
_entity_poly.entity_id
_entity_poly.type
_entity_poly.pdbx_seq_one_letter_code
_entity_poly.pdbx_strand_id
1 'polypeptide(L)'
;PYLFEASELNIMDGKFVYTYHTSWSDRNDWSKFTKRNGQPAPSTCSMCYMVSDNPLDPESWEYRGEYVANPGSFGFSFGNNHTHLQKFEGNYYLFYHSSMLEQSMKTGASGFRSIGVNKATVNESTQKIGKVTMSKTGISAIKKLNPYELQQAETMYL
;
A
#
# COMPACT_ATOMS: atom_id res chain seq x y z
N PRO A 1 -10.17 10.01 -6.97
CA PRO A 1 -10.46 10.92 -5.87
C PRO A 1 -9.27 11.10 -4.96
N TYR A 2 -8.86 12.34 -4.79
CA TYR A 2 -7.74 12.76 -3.94
C TYR A 2 -6.37 12.16 -4.29
N LEU A 3 -6.21 11.68 -5.50
CA LEU A 3 -4.92 11.20 -5.99
C LEU A 3 -3.85 12.30 -5.84
N PHE A 4 -2.73 11.91 -5.28
CA PHE A 4 -1.56 12.78 -5.18
C PHE A 4 -0.35 12.15 -5.87
N GLU A 5 0.09 10.97 -5.44
CA GLU A 5 1.29 10.32 -5.98
C GLU A 5 1.32 8.81 -5.72
N ALA A 6 2.45 8.16 -6.00
CA ALA A 6 2.77 6.78 -5.64
C ALA A 6 1.75 5.76 -6.13
N SER A 7 1.39 5.89 -7.38
CA SER A 7 0.41 4.99 -7.99
C SER A 7 1.05 3.70 -8.49
N GLU A 8 0.28 2.63 -8.38
CA GLU A 8 0.63 1.30 -8.88
C GLU A 8 -0.60 0.65 -9.51
N LEU A 9 -0.40 -0.12 -10.56
CA LEU A 9 -1.44 -0.87 -11.23
C LEU A 9 -1.19 -2.38 -11.09
N ASN A 10 -2.12 -3.07 -10.47
CA ASN A 10 -2.17 -4.53 -10.36
C ASN A 10 -3.33 -5.10 -11.18
N ILE A 11 -3.24 -6.38 -11.54
CA ILE A 11 -4.35 -7.12 -12.13
C ILE A 11 -4.75 -8.23 -11.17
N MET A 12 -6.01 -8.26 -10.79
CA MET A 12 -6.59 -9.26 -9.90
C MET A 12 -7.85 -9.83 -10.53
N ASP A 13 -7.82 -11.12 -10.82
CA ASP A 13 -8.95 -11.84 -11.45
C ASP A 13 -9.52 -11.09 -12.68
N GLY A 14 -8.61 -10.65 -13.56
CA GLY A 14 -8.95 -9.96 -14.81
C GLY A 14 -9.37 -8.49 -14.67
N LYS A 15 -9.41 -7.94 -13.45
CA LYS A 15 -9.70 -6.53 -13.21
C LYS A 15 -8.46 -5.74 -12.86
N PHE A 16 -8.48 -4.47 -13.21
CA PHE A 16 -7.41 -3.52 -12.92
C PHE A 16 -7.62 -2.92 -11.53
N VAL A 17 -6.61 -3.01 -10.69
CA VAL A 17 -6.60 -2.48 -9.32
C VAL A 17 -5.53 -1.42 -9.22
N TYR A 18 -5.95 -0.16 -9.13
CA TYR A 18 -5.07 1.00 -9.08
C TYR A 18 -4.97 1.50 -7.66
N THR A 19 -3.77 1.40 -7.08
CA THR A 19 -3.46 1.94 -5.75
C THR A 19 -2.77 3.29 -5.86
N TYR A 20 -2.99 4.16 -4.89
CA TYR A 20 -2.44 5.51 -4.92
C TYR A 20 -2.39 6.15 -3.53
N HIS A 21 -1.52 7.12 -3.38
CA HIS A 21 -1.40 7.96 -2.18
C HIS A 21 -2.32 9.18 -2.28
N THR A 22 -2.99 9.51 -1.20
CA THR A 22 -3.89 10.67 -1.13
C THR A 22 -3.14 11.96 -0.82
N SER A 23 -3.81 13.10 -1.05
CA SER A 23 -3.23 14.42 -0.83
C SER A 23 -2.90 14.69 0.65
N TRP A 24 -1.95 15.57 0.87
CA TRP A 24 -1.57 16.14 2.17
C TRP A 24 -2.64 17.00 2.80
N SER A 25 -3.54 17.53 2.00
CA SER A 25 -4.61 18.40 2.46
C SER A 25 -5.95 17.89 2.01
N ASP A 26 -6.91 18.02 2.89
CA ASP A 26 -8.31 17.80 2.58
C ASP A 26 -8.80 18.95 1.68
N ARG A 27 -8.92 18.65 0.38
CA ARG A 27 -9.21 19.68 -0.64
C ARG A 27 -10.60 19.61 -1.19
N ASN A 28 -11.38 18.58 -0.84
CA ASN A 28 -12.38 18.18 -1.79
C ASN A 28 -13.73 18.01 -1.18
N ASP A 29 -14.69 18.37 -1.97
CA ASP A 29 -16.07 18.04 -1.70
C ASP A 29 -16.33 16.58 -2.11
N TRP A 30 -16.20 15.68 -1.13
CA TRP A 30 -16.45 14.26 -1.31
C TRP A 30 -17.85 13.98 -1.84
N SER A 31 -18.81 14.87 -1.58
CA SER A 31 -20.19 14.72 -2.04
C SER A 31 -20.31 14.71 -3.57
N LYS A 32 -19.38 15.35 -4.27
CA LYS A 32 -19.32 15.39 -5.73
C LYS A 32 -18.83 14.11 -6.38
N PHE A 33 -18.21 13.22 -5.62
CA PHE A 33 -17.74 11.95 -6.13
C PHE A 33 -18.81 10.87 -6.00
N THR A 34 -19.43 10.51 -7.11
CA THR A 34 -20.58 9.59 -7.13
C THR A 34 -20.18 8.11 -7.07
N LYS A 35 -19.02 7.74 -7.62
CA LYS A 35 -18.56 6.34 -7.67
C LYS A 35 -17.75 5.93 -6.45
N ARG A 36 -18.16 6.32 -5.29
CA ARG A 36 -17.50 6.03 -4.01
C ARG A 36 -17.86 4.69 -3.37
N ASN A 37 -18.80 3.96 -3.98
CA ASN A 37 -19.21 2.62 -3.53
C ASN A 37 -19.51 2.56 -2.02
N GLY A 38 -20.19 3.57 -1.48
CA GLY A 38 -20.48 3.66 -0.05
C GLY A 38 -19.30 3.95 0.88
N GLN A 39 -18.09 4.09 0.32
CA GLN A 39 -16.89 4.35 1.12
C GLN A 39 -16.85 5.78 1.64
N PRO A 40 -16.31 6.01 2.83
CA PRO A 40 -16.06 7.35 3.36
C PRO A 40 -14.97 8.05 2.56
N ALA A 41 -14.84 9.35 2.74
CA ALA A 41 -13.70 10.09 2.23
C ALA A 41 -12.39 9.52 2.78
N PRO A 42 -11.33 9.44 1.95
CA PRO A 42 -10.03 9.02 2.44
C PRO A 42 -9.46 10.05 3.41
N SER A 43 -8.67 9.58 4.37
CA SER A 43 -7.86 10.47 5.19
C SER A 43 -6.70 11.06 4.38
N THR A 44 -6.11 12.15 4.88
CA THR A 44 -4.92 12.73 4.25
C THR A 44 -3.72 11.81 4.41
N CYS A 45 -2.84 11.77 3.42
CA CYS A 45 -1.62 10.95 3.39
C CYS A 45 -1.88 9.46 3.69
N SER A 46 -2.97 8.92 3.17
CA SER A 46 -3.31 7.50 3.23
C SER A 46 -3.14 6.82 1.88
N MET A 47 -3.20 5.50 1.85
CA MET A 47 -3.19 4.71 0.63
C MET A 47 -4.59 4.18 0.34
N CYS A 48 -5.08 4.50 -0.84
CA CYS A 48 -6.39 4.12 -1.33
C CYS A 48 -6.31 3.33 -2.62
N TYR A 49 -7.42 2.75 -3.05
CA TYR A 49 -7.45 2.03 -4.31
C TYR A 49 -8.80 2.15 -5.03
N MET A 50 -8.71 1.97 -6.32
CA MET A 50 -9.84 1.93 -7.25
C MET A 50 -9.77 0.65 -8.08
N VAL A 51 -10.90 0.21 -8.60
CA VAL A 51 -11.01 -0.99 -9.44
C VAL A 51 -11.74 -0.64 -10.71
N SER A 52 -11.27 -1.20 -11.84
CA SER A 52 -11.90 -1.04 -13.15
C SER A 52 -11.80 -2.34 -13.96
N ASP A 53 -12.73 -2.59 -14.82
CA ASP A 53 -12.66 -3.61 -15.89
C ASP A 53 -12.22 -3.02 -17.25
N ASN A 54 -12.22 -1.68 -17.37
CA ASN A 54 -11.71 -0.97 -18.54
C ASN A 54 -10.86 0.24 -18.13
N PRO A 55 -9.52 0.11 -17.98
CA PRO A 55 -8.69 1.17 -17.40
C PRO A 55 -8.59 2.42 -18.28
N LEU A 56 -8.97 2.33 -19.56
CA LEU A 56 -8.96 3.45 -20.49
C LEU A 56 -10.24 4.29 -20.41
N ASP A 57 -11.27 3.79 -19.77
CA ASP A 57 -12.52 4.52 -19.52
C ASP A 57 -12.50 5.14 -18.12
N PRO A 58 -12.38 6.46 -17.99
CA PRO A 58 -12.41 7.13 -16.69
C PRO A 58 -13.67 6.86 -15.88
N GLU A 59 -14.79 6.57 -16.55
CA GLU A 59 -16.06 6.29 -15.92
C GLU A 59 -16.19 4.85 -15.39
N SER A 60 -15.28 3.95 -15.76
CA SER A 60 -15.27 2.56 -15.26
C SER A 60 -14.67 2.40 -13.87
N TRP A 61 -13.92 3.39 -13.37
CA TRP A 61 -13.23 3.31 -12.10
C TRP A 61 -14.16 3.48 -10.90
N GLU A 62 -14.15 2.50 -10.00
CA GLU A 62 -14.86 2.52 -8.73
C GLU A 62 -13.89 2.67 -7.56
N TYR A 63 -14.13 3.62 -6.68
CA TYR A 63 -13.38 3.77 -5.45
C TYR A 63 -13.73 2.64 -4.47
N ARG A 64 -12.72 1.99 -3.91
CA ARG A 64 -12.87 0.84 -3.01
C ARG A 64 -12.45 1.12 -1.58
N GLY A 65 -11.95 2.30 -1.30
CA GLY A 65 -11.61 2.74 0.05
C GLY A 65 -10.13 2.83 0.33
N GLU A 66 -9.84 3.11 1.58
CA GLU A 66 -8.51 3.19 2.16
C GLU A 66 -8.07 1.81 2.64
N TYR A 67 -6.84 1.38 2.27
CA TYR A 67 -6.27 0.12 2.74
C TYR A 67 -5.07 0.30 3.68
N VAL A 68 -4.43 1.48 3.68
CA VAL A 68 -3.44 1.88 4.69
C VAL A 68 -3.75 3.29 5.14
N ALA A 69 -3.99 3.47 6.43
CA ALA A 69 -4.20 4.79 7.02
C ALA A 69 -2.90 5.60 7.05
N ASN A 70 -3.01 6.90 7.31
CA ASN A 70 -1.84 7.75 7.56
C ASN A 70 -0.89 7.08 8.56
N PRO A 71 0.43 7.06 8.30
CA PRO A 71 1.42 6.43 9.19
C PRO A 71 1.39 6.97 10.63
N GLY A 72 0.97 8.21 10.83
CA GLY A 72 0.75 8.77 12.17
C GLY A 72 -0.21 7.97 13.03
N SER A 73 -1.16 7.26 12.42
CA SER A 73 -2.10 6.36 13.11
C SER A 73 -1.43 5.13 13.72
N PHE A 74 -0.22 4.81 13.29
CA PHE A 74 0.55 3.65 13.75
C PHE A 74 1.77 4.06 14.61
N GLY A 75 1.88 5.32 14.98
CA GLY A 75 2.99 5.85 15.77
C GLY A 75 4.26 6.12 14.94
N PHE A 76 4.13 6.28 13.63
CA PHE A 76 5.16 6.76 12.71
C PHE A 76 5.00 8.26 12.45
N SER A 77 5.89 8.83 11.63
CA SER A 77 5.70 10.20 11.16
C SER A 77 4.45 10.32 10.31
N PHE A 78 3.84 11.49 10.36
CA PHE A 78 2.75 11.84 9.48
C PHE A 78 3.21 11.84 8.01
N GLY A 79 2.50 11.12 7.16
CA GLY A 79 2.80 11.06 5.73
C GLY A 79 4.09 10.30 5.40
N ASN A 80 4.66 10.63 4.24
CA ASN A 80 5.90 10.05 3.73
C ASN A 80 5.86 8.52 3.65
N ASN A 81 4.81 8.00 3.02
CA ASN A 81 4.52 6.60 2.85
C ASN A 81 4.10 6.30 1.42
N HIS A 82 4.87 5.51 0.72
CA HIS A 82 4.42 4.89 -0.53
C HIS A 82 4.35 3.38 -0.30
N THR A 83 3.55 2.70 -1.08
CA THR A 83 3.37 1.26 -0.95
C THR A 83 3.57 0.55 -2.28
N HIS A 84 3.94 -0.71 -2.19
CA HIS A 84 3.98 -1.66 -3.29
C HIS A 84 3.34 -2.96 -2.82
N LEU A 85 2.31 -3.41 -3.54
CA LEU A 85 1.60 -4.65 -3.24
C LEU A 85 2.12 -5.78 -4.12
N GLN A 86 2.77 -6.76 -3.53
CA GLN A 86 3.37 -7.87 -4.24
C GLN A 86 2.77 -9.21 -3.82
N LYS A 87 2.39 -10.04 -4.80
CA LYS A 87 2.06 -11.45 -4.58
C LYS A 87 3.32 -12.29 -4.65
N PHE A 88 3.55 -13.10 -3.63
CA PHE A 88 4.68 -14.02 -3.55
C PHE A 88 4.26 -15.31 -2.87
N GLU A 89 4.55 -16.46 -3.47
CA GLU A 89 4.17 -17.79 -2.97
C GLU A 89 2.71 -17.88 -2.51
N GLY A 90 1.79 -17.35 -3.32
CA GLY A 90 0.34 -17.38 -3.04
C GLY A 90 -0.14 -16.42 -1.96
N ASN A 91 0.74 -15.66 -1.35
CA ASN A 91 0.40 -14.64 -0.35
C ASN A 91 0.66 -13.24 -0.89
N TYR A 92 -0.06 -12.25 -0.33
CA TYR A 92 0.20 -10.85 -0.63
C TYR A 92 1.00 -10.19 0.48
N TYR A 93 1.96 -9.36 0.08
CA TYR A 93 2.81 -8.57 0.95
C TYR A 93 2.74 -7.11 0.52
N LEU A 94 2.60 -6.25 1.50
CA LEU A 94 2.65 -4.81 1.29
C LEU A 94 4.01 -4.30 1.75
N PHE A 95 4.80 -3.86 0.80
CA PHE A 95 6.02 -3.11 1.06
C PHE A 95 5.67 -1.64 1.18
N TYR A 96 6.30 -0.95 2.09
CA TYR A 96 6.11 0.48 2.27
C TYR A 96 7.40 1.14 2.76
N HIS A 97 7.50 2.43 2.62
CA HIS A 97 8.55 3.17 3.29
C HIS A 97 7.97 4.07 4.40
N SER A 98 8.82 4.40 5.35
CA SER A 98 8.51 5.33 6.43
C SER A 98 9.78 5.95 6.98
N SER A 99 9.66 7.02 7.75
CA SER A 99 10.78 7.63 8.49
C SER A 99 11.00 6.99 9.87
N MET A 100 10.47 5.80 10.11
CA MET A 100 10.50 5.18 11.43
C MET A 100 11.91 4.89 11.96
N LEU A 101 12.77 4.34 11.11
CA LEU A 101 14.14 3.98 11.50
C LEU A 101 14.93 5.24 11.90
N GLU A 102 14.83 6.28 11.11
CA GLU A 102 15.43 7.58 11.38
C GLU A 102 15.00 8.11 12.76
N GLN A 103 13.69 8.09 13.03
CA GLN A 103 13.15 8.53 14.30
C GLN A 103 13.66 7.69 15.48
N SER A 104 13.76 6.37 15.30
CA SER A 104 14.25 5.46 16.32
C SER A 104 15.73 5.66 16.63
N MET A 105 16.52 6.03 15.63
CA MET A 105 17.97 6.27 15.78
C MET A 105 18.27 7.64 16.41
N LYS A 106 17.30 8.55 16.49
CA LYS A 106 17.45 9.90 17.08
C LYS A 106 18.64 10.67 16.50
N THR A 107 18.91 10.52 15.24
CA THR A 107 20.07 11.15 14.58
C THR A 107 19.91 12.64 14.34
N GLY A 108 18.71 13.20 14.53
CA GLY A 108 18.38 14.58 14.15
C GLY A 108 18.32 14.81 12.63
N ALA A 109 18.59 13.80 11.84
CA ALA A 109 18.43 13.84 10.40
C ALA A 109 16.94 13.81 10.03
N SER A 110 16.59 14.29 8.85
CA SER A 110 15.19 14.27 8.37
C SER A 110 15.11 13.82 6.92
N GLY A 111 14.07 13.08 6.59
CA GLY A 111 13.78 12.66 5.22
C GLY A 111 14.37 11.30 4.81
N PHE A 112 15.10 10.63 5.67
CA PHE A 112 15.54 9.25 5.39
C PHE A 112 14.38 8.28 5.51
N ARG A 113 14.29 7.38 4.55
CA ARG A 113 13.23 6.41 4.44
C ARG A 113 13.77 5.01 4.66
N SER A 114 13.05 4.23 5.45
CA SER A 114 13.33 2.81 5.65
C SER A 114 12.19 1.97 5.09
N ILE A 115 12.53 0.79 4.59
CA ILE A 115 11.54 -0.15 4.05
C ILE A 115 10.93 -0.94 5.21
N GLY A 116 9.61 -1.02 5.19
CA GLY A 116 8.83 -1.94 6.00
C GLY A 116 8.06 -2.91 5.12
N VAL A 117 7.67 -4.05 5.68
CA VAL A 117 6.83 -5.03 5.01
C VAL A 117 5.83 -5.65 5.99
N ASN A 118 4.59 -5.80 5.54
CA ASN A 118 3.56 -6.53 6.27
C ASN A 118 2.82 -7.48 5.32
N LYS A 119 2.29 -8.57 5.86
CA LYS A 119 1.38 -9.42 5.11
C LYS A 119 0.06 -8.68 4.88
N ALA A 120 -0.45 -8.73 3.66
CA ALA A 120 -1.73 -8.16 3.28
C ALA A 120 -2.76 -9.25 3.02
N THR A 121 -4.00 -9.02 3.44
CA THR A 121 -5.13 -9.89 3.08
C THR A 121 -5.76 -9.34 1.81
N VAL A 122 -5.75 -10.14 0.75
CA VAL A 122 -6.35 -9.77 -0.54
C VAL A 122 -7.31 -10.87 -0.97
N ASN A 123 -8.49 -10.47 -1.38
CA ASN A 123 -9.44 -11.34 -2.06
C ASN A 123 -9.46 -10.94 -3.53
N GLU A 124 -8.84 -11.77 -4.39
CA GLU A 124 -8.70 -11.46 -5.82
C GLU A 124 -10.03 -11.47 -6.55
N SER A 125 -10.94 -12.38 -6.23
CA SER A 125 -12.24 -12.49 -6.92
C SER A 125 -13.16 -11.30 -6.67
N THR A 126 -12.98 -10.60 -5.56
CA THR A 126 -13.72 -9.38 -5.24
C THR A 126 -12.86 -8.12 -5.34
N GLN A 127 -11.60 -8.25 -5.68
CA GLN A 127 -10.57 -7.19 -5.70
C GLN A 127 -10.51 -6.41 -4.37
N LYS A 128 -10.76 -7.10 -3.26
CA LYS A 128 -10.76 -6.47 -1.94
C LYS A 128 -9.37 -6.55 -1.31
N ILE A 129 -8.78 -5.39 -1.04
CA ILE A 129 -7.57 -5.27 -0.22
C ILE A 129 -8.03 -4.97 1.20
N GLY A 130 -7.66 -5.83 2.15
CA GLY A 130 -7.92 -5.62 3.57
C GLY A 130 -7.08 -4.48 4.13
N LYS A 131 -7.54 -3.87 5.22
CA LYS A 131 -6.74 -2.84 5.90
C LYS A 131 -5.44 -3.43 6.43
N VAL A 132 -4.33 -2.78 6.13
CA VAL A 132 -2.99 -3.16 6.58
C VAL A 132 -2.53 -2.17 7.64
N THR A 133 -2.07 -2.70 8.76
CA THR A 133 -1.45 -1.93 9.85
C THR A 133 0.06 -1.99 9.67
N MET A 134 0.70 -0.85 9.53
CA MET A 134 2.16 -0.77 9.53
C MET A 134 2.72 -1.20 10.88
N SER A 135 3.77 -1.99 10.88
CA SER A 135 4.39 -2.51 12.10
C SER A 135 5.90 -2.29 12.15
N LYS A 136 6.44 -2.26 13.36
CA LYS A 136 7.91 -2.18 13.59
C LYS A 136 8.59 -3.54 13.51
N THR A 137 7.82 -4.61 13.51
CA THR A 137 8.33 -5.99 13.56
C THR A 137 8.41 -6.65 12.19
N GLY A 138 7.70 -6.07 11.20
CA GLY A 138 7.64 -6.65 9.85
C GLY A 138 6.95 -8.01 9.81
N ILE A 139 7.50 -8.92 9.04
CA ILE A 139 7.03 -10.30 8.88
C ILE A 139 8.10 -11.29 9.33
N SER A 140 7.68 -12.50 9.70
CA SER A 140 8.61 -13.62 9.90
C SER A 140 9.26 -14.01 8.58
N ALA A 141 10.47 -14.56 8.63
CA ALA A 141 11.14 -15.06 7.44
C ALA A 141 10.24 -16.05 6.69
N ILE A 142 10.07 -15.83 5.39
CA ILE A 142 9.24 -16.68 4.53
C ILE A 142 9.97 -18.00 4.27
N LYS A 143 11.28 -17.90 4.04
CA LYS A 143 12.17 -19.05 3.84
C LYS A 143 13.45 -18.84 4.64
N LYS A 144 13.85 -19.89 5.34
CA LYS A 144 15.13 -19.89 6.05
C LYS A 144 16.23 -20.24 5.06
N LEU A 145 17.10 -19.28 4.73
CA LEU A 145 18.26 -19.54 3.89
C LEU A 145 19.28 -20.34 4.70
N ASN A 146 19.81 -21.41 4.12
CA ASN A 146 20.93 -22.13 4.69
C ASN A 146 22.24 -21.42 4.28
N PRO A 147 23.00 -20.81 5.19
CA PRO A 147 24.21 -20.08 4.84
C PRO A 147 25.35 -20.98 4.31
N TYR A 148 25.21 -22.30 4.47
CA TYR A 148 26.19 -23.29 3.99
C TYR A 148 25.82 -23.89 2.64
N GLU A 149 24.74 -23.47 2.02
CA GLU A 149 24.35 -23.89 0.69
C GLU A 149 24.48 -22.72 -0.30
N LEU A 150 24.84 -23.03 -1.53
CA LEU A 150 24.88 -22.05 -2.61
C LEU A 150 23.47 -21.49 -2.81
N GLN A 151 23.32 -20.18 -2.59
CA GLN A 151 22.09 -19.46 -2.86
C GLN A 151 22.23 -18.75 -4.20
N GLN A 152 21.49 -19.18 -5.20
CA GLN A 152 21.41 -18.48 -6.48
C GLN A 152 20.40 -17.36 -6.38
N ALA A 153 20.73 -16.17 -6.88
CA ALA A 153 19.86 -15.00 -6.82
C ALA A 153 18.51 -15.28 -7.49
N GLU A 154 18.49 -16.07 -8.56
CA GLU A 154 17.29 -16.47 -9.28
C GLU A 154 16.34 -17.33 -8.42
N THR A 155 16.85 -18.09 -7.47
CA THR A 155 16.03 -18.92 -6.58
C THR A 155 15.50 -18.12 -5.37
N MET A 156 15.96 -16.91 -5.18
CA MET A 156 15.42 -16.02 -4.13
C MET A 156 14.08 -15.41 -4.53
N TYR A 157 13.70 -15.51 -5.80
CA TYR A 157 12.47 -14.95 -6.36
C TYR A 157 11.45 -16.00 -6.84
N LEU A 158 11.70 -17.27 -6.57
CA LEU A 158 10.79 -18.35 -6.93
C LEU A 158 9.95 -18.85 -5.76
#